data_87a0e609871fc5f14f30cb32d1281194
#
_entry.id   87a0e609871fc5f14f30cb32d1281194
#
_cell.length_a   1.000
_cell.length_b   1.000
_cell.length_c   1.000
_cell.angle_alpha   90.00
_cell.angle_beta   90.00
_cell.angle_gamma   90.00
#
_symmetry.space_group_name_H-M   'P 1'
#
loop_
_entity.id
_entity.type
_entity.pdbx_description
1 polymer ?
#
loop_
_entity_poly.entity_id
_entity_poly.type
_entity_poly.pdbx_seq_one_letter_code
_entity_poly.pdbx_strand_id
1 'polypeptide(L)'
;MLQDLNYGFRWLRKNPGFTVLSVLMLAVGIGVNTAMFSVINAVLLRPLPYPEPDRIVFMNESGAEIQNRMVSYPNFVDWRAQNTVFDSMVAVFSLENFNFTGAGEPERLQGRLVSAEFFSTLGVKPLIGRDFLAEEDRPGATPAAILSYGFWRRRFGEDPSVIGKRLTLNNQSFTV
;
A
#
# COMPACT_ATOMS: atom_id res chain seq x y z
N MET A 1 -22.42 47.77 -13.58
CA MET A 1 -22.00 46.35 -13.45
C MET A 1 -22.56 45.42 -14.54
N LEU A 2 -23.90 45.26 -14.71
CA LEU A 2 -24.45 44.39 -15.78
C LEU A 2 -24.16 44.89 -17.20
N GLN A 3 -24.10 46.19 -17.41
CA GLN A 3 -23.76 46.81 -18.71
C GLN A 3 -22.29 46.57 -19.09
N ASP A 4 -21.38 46.64 -18.09
CA ASP A 4 -19.94 46.42 -18.30
C ASP A 4 -19.64 44.97 -18.69
N LEU A 5 -20.35 44.02 -18.05
CA LEU A 5 -20.26 42.60 -18.42
C LEU A 5 -20.73 42.31 -19.87
N ASN A 6 -21.83 42.96 -20.27
CA ASN A 6 -22.34 42.82 -21.62
C ASN A 6 -21.41 43.47 -22.66
N TYR A 7 -20.75 44.58 -22.30
CA TYR A 7 -19.76 45.21 -23.14
C TYR A 7 -18.52 44.36 -23.32
N GLY A 8 -17.99 43.82 -22.22
CA GLY A 8 -16.85 42.89 -22.23
C GLY A 8 -17.10 41.63 -23.07
N PHE A 9 -18.29 41.01 -22.92
CA PHE A 9 -18.66 39.85 -23.72
C PHE A 9 -18.77 40.13 -25.22
N ARG A 10 -19.31 41.34 -25.57
CA ARG A 10 -19.40 41.74 -26.95
C ARG A 10 -18.02 42.05 -27.57
N TRP A 11 -17.08 42.57 -26.77
CA TRP A 11 -15.71 42.83 -27.20
C TRP A 11 -14.92 41.51 -27.42
N LEU A 12 -15.05 40.54 -26.53
CA LEU A 12 -14.47 39.21 -26.69
C LEU A 12 -14.96 38.51 -27.98
N ARG A 13 -16.26 38.60 -28.29
CA ARG A 13 -16.80 38.06 -29.53
C ARG A 13 -16.29 38.74 -30.80
N LYS A 14 -15.95 40.02 -30.72
CA LYS A 14 -15.40 40.80 -31.86
C LYS A 14 -13.90 40.49 -32.10
N ASN A 15 -13.18 39.99 -31.07
CA ASN A 15 -11.75 39.66 -31.16
C ASN A 15 -11.49 38.21 -30.86
N PRO A 16 -11.88 37.26 -31.75
CA PRO A 16 -11.85 35.83 -31.44
C PRO A 16 -10.41 35.29 -31.21
N GLY A 17 -9.42 35.80 -31.95
CA GLY A 17 -8.00 35.36 -31.77
C GLY A 17 -7.46 35.71 -30.41
N PHE A 18 -7.69 36.93 -29.90
CA PHE A 18 -7.31 37.35 -28.55
C PHE A 18 -8.04 36.49 -27.50
N THR A 19 -9.33 36.29 -27.69
CA THR A 19 -10.16 35.50 -26.76
C THR A 19 -9.68 34.05 -26.63
N VAL A 20 -9.44 33.40 -27.76
CA VAL A 20 -8.94 32.01 -27.78
C VAL A 20 -7.57 31.93 -27.09
N LEU A 21 -6.65 32.85 -27.39
CA LEU A 21 -5.32 32.85 -26.76
C LEU A 21 -5.42 33.06 -25.26
N SER A 22 -6.23 34.00 -24.81
CA SER A 22 -6.43 34.28 -23.37
C SER A 22 -7.07 33.09 -22.65
N VAL A 23 -8.07 32.45 -23.24
CA VAL A 23 -8.71 31.26 -22.67
C VAL A 23 -7.73 30.10 -22.60
N LEU A 24 -6.91 29.89 -23.62
CA LEU A 24 -5.89 28.84 -23.62
C LEU A 24 -4.84 29.06 -22.52
N MET A 25 -4.35 30.29 -22.36
CA MET A 25 -3.41 30.62 -21.27
C MET A 25 -4.01 30.37 -19.89
N LEU A 26 -5.25 30.79 -19.65
CA LEU A 26 -5.97 30.51 -18.41
C LEU A 26 -6.21 29.01 -18.21
N ALA A 27 -6.61 28.30 -19.26
CA ALA A 27 -6.86 26.87 -19.19
C ALA A 27 -5.58 26.09 -18.83
N VAL A 28 -4.45 26.44 -19.42
CA VAL A 28 -3.15 25.82 -19.10
C VAL A 28 -2.76 26.15 -17.65
N GLY A 29 -2.85 27.43 -17.24
CA GLY A 29 -2.49 27.84 -15.87
C GLY A 29 -3.33 27.17 -14.80
N ILE A 30 -4.65 27.10 -14.99
CA ILE A 30 -5.56 26.41 -14.06
C ILE A 30 -5.36 24.89 -14.13
N GLY A 31 -5.22 24.35 -15.35
CA GLY A 31 -5.07 22.91 -15.57
C GLY A 31 -3.83 22.33 -14.90
N VAL A 32 -2.67 22.97 -15.01
CA VAL A 32 -1.43 22.54 -14.37
C VAL A 32 -1.57 22.55 -12.84
N ASN A 33 -2.09 23.64 -12.27
CA ASN A 33 -2.29 23.72 -10.82
C ASN A 33 -3.28 22.68 -10.31
N THR A 34 -4.37 22.46 -11.03
CA THR A 34 -5.37 21.45 -10.67
C THR A 34 -4.79 20.03 -10.75
N ALA A 35 -4.02 19.73 -11.79
CA ALA A 35 -3.36 18.44 -11.93
C ALA A 35 -2.36 18.20 -10.79
N MET A 36 -1.52 19.19 -10.48
CA MET A 36 -0.56 19.10 -9.39
C MET A 36 -1.25 18.92 -8.03
N PHE A 37 -2.30 19.70 -7.76
CA PHE A 37 -3.08 19.53 -6.53
C PHE A 37 -3.76 18.15 -6.44
N SER A 38 -4.27 17.65 -7.55
CA SER A 38 -4.90 16.31 -7.59
C SER A 38 -3.90 15.21 -7.22
N VAL A 39 -2.66 15.28 -7.71
CA VAL A 39 -1.59 14.34 -7.35
C VAL A 39 -1.23 14.47 -5.86
N ILE A 40 -1.01 15.70 -5.38
CA ILE A 40 -0.70 15.96 -3.97
C ILE A 40 -1.83 15.44 -3.07
N ASN A 41 -3.07 15.74 -3.41
CA ASN A 41 -4.24 15.28 -2.65
C ASN A 41 -4.33 13.74 -2.64
N ALA A 42 -4.09 13.08 -3.77
CA ALA A 42 -4.18 11.63 -3.87
C ALA A 42 -3.08 10.89 -3.09
N VAL A 43 -1.87 11.48 -3.00
CA VAL A 43 -0.69 10.82 -2.43
C VAL A 43 -0.42 11.24 -0.99
N LEU A 44 -0.62 12.53 -0.65
CA LEU A 44 -0.23 13.08 0.65
C LEU A 44 -1.41 13.38 1.57
N LEU A 45 -2.55 13.81 1.00
CA LEU A 45 -3.67 14.29 1.82
C LEU A 45 -4.76 13.25 2.01
N ARG A 46 -4.86 12.25 1.14
CA ARG A 46 -5.82 11.17 1.33
C ARG A 46 -5.37 10.28 2.50
N PRO A 47 -6.22 10.08 3.50
CA PRO A 47 -5.91 9.11 4.55
C PRO A 47 -5.73 7.72 3.94
N LEU A 48 -4.83 6.94 4.52
CA LEU A 48 -4.63 5.55 4.14
C LEU A 48 -5.96 4.78 4.26
N PRO A 49 -6.22 3.78 3.41
CA PRO A 49 -7.48 3.03 3.39
C PRO A 49 -7.58 2.00 4.54
N TYR A 50 -7.16 2.40 5.74
CA TYR A 50 -7.27 1.61 6.96
C TYR A 50 -8.36 2.20 7.88
N PRO A 51 -8.98 1.41 8.75
CA PRO A 51 -10.02 1.88 9.66
C PRO A 51 -9.59 3.04 10.56
N GLU A 52 -8.37 3.02 11.08
CA GLU A 52 -7.82 4.04 12.00
C GLU A 52 -6.41 4.46 11.58
N PRO A 53 -6.23 5.13 10.42
CA PRO A 53 -4.91 5.42 9.85
C PRO A 53 -4.06 6.31 10.76
N ASP A 54 -4.67 7.22 11.50
CA ASP A 54 -3.99 8.17 12.39
C ASP A 54 -3.41 7.51 13.66
N ARG A 55 -3.80 6.27 13.96
CA ARG A 55 -3.29 5.49 15.09
C ARG A 55 -2.14 4.56 14.70
N ILE A 56 -1.82 4.47 13.42
CA ILE A 56 -0.74 3.62 12.91
C ILE A 56 0.57 4.41 12.95
N VAL A 57 1.56 3.90 13.67
CA VAL A 57 2.91 4.48 13.75
C VAL A 57 3.93 3.49 13.20
N PHE A 58 4.88 4.01 12.43
CA PHE A 58 6.02 3.25 11.97
C PHE A 58 7.23 3.56 12.84
N MET A 59 7.85 2.52 13.42
CA MET A 59 8.98 2.67 14.33
C MET A 59 10.27 2.19 13.68
N ASN A 60 11.33 2.97 13.88
CA ASN A 60 12.69 2.68 13.44
C ASN A 60 13.66 2.82 14.61
N GLU A 61 14.78 2.13 14.54
CA GLU A 61 15.90 2.37 15.45
C GLU A 61 16.70 3.59 14.99
N SER A 62 17.10 4.43 15.95
CA SER A 62 18.06 5.51 15.75
C SER A 62 19.18 5.36 16.74
N GLY A 63 20.42 5.34 16.25
CA GLY A 63 21.64 5.34 17.06
C GLY A 63 22.49 6.58 16.79
N ALA A 64 23.58 6.74 17.54
CA ALA A 64 24.46 7.91 17.41
C ALA A 64 25.05 8.12 16.01
N GLU A 65 25.25 7.05 15.25
CA GLU A 65 25.88 7.10 13.93
C GLU A 65 24.93 6.77 12.77
N ILE A 66 23.78 6.16 13.02
CA ILE A 66 22.84 5.71 11.98
C ILE A 66 21.43 6.13 12.36
N GLN A 67 20.82 6.96 11.51
CA GLN A 67 19.41 7.33 11.63
C GLN A 67 18.54 6.43 10.72
N ASN A 68 17.33 6.10 11.19
CA ASN A 68 16.34 5.31 10.46
C ASN A 68 16.78 3.89 10.08
N ARG A 69 17.38 3.17 11.01
CA ARG A 69 17.67 1.75 10.83
C ARG A 69 16.41 0.91 11.07
N MET A 70 16.23 -0.12 10.27
CA MET A 70 15.20 -1.12 10.54
C MET A 70 15.45 -1.81 11.87
N VAL A 71 14.41 -1.98 12.67
CA VAL A 71 14.47 -2.69 13.95
C VAL A 71 14.85 -4.15 13.71
N SER A 72 15.82 -4.67 14.49
CA SER A 72 16.14 -6.08 14.43
C SER A 72 15.02 -6.93 15.04
N TYR A 73 14.86 -8.18 14.59
CA TYR A 73 13.79 -9.03 15.12
C TYR A 73 13.92 -9.29 16.64
N PRO A 74 15.12 -9.54 17.20
CA PRO A 74 15.28 -9.63 18.65
C PRO A 74 14.81 -8.36 19.40
N ASN A 75 15.19 -7.18 18.93
CA ASN A 75 14.77 -5.92 19.54
C ASN A 75 13.25 -5.71 19.42
N PHE A 76 12.64 -6.10 18.30
CA PHE A 76 11.19 -6.09 18.17
C PHE A 76 10.51 -6.98 19.23
N VAL A 77 11.02 -8.19 19.46
CA VAL A 77 10.49 -9.11 20.48
C VAL A 77 10.59 -8.50 21.87
N ASP A 78 11.74 -7.90 22.20
CA ASP A 78 11.95 -7.23 23.49
C ASP A 78 11.04 -6.02 23.67
N TRP A 79 10.88 -5.20 22.62
CA TRP A 79 9.98 -4.06 22.67
C TRP A 79 8.52 -4.49 22.83
N ARG A 80 8.09 -5.53 22.10
CA ARG A 80 6.74 -6.08 22.23
C ARG A 80 6.48 -6.62 23.64
N ALA A 81 7.46 -7.30 24.25
CA ALA A 81 7.34 -7.84 25.60
C ALA A 81 7.24 -6.74 26.68
N GLN A 82 7.89 -5.59 26.46
CA GLN A 82 7.92 -4.45 27.38
C GLN A 82 6.88 -3.37 27.00
N ASN A 83 6.08 -3.60 26.00
CA ASN A 83 5.10 -2.62 25.51
C ASN A 83 3.99 -2.37 26.52
N THR A 84 3.78 -1.09 26.83
CA THR A 84 2.67 -0.62 27.68
C THR A 84 1.87 0.52 27.03
N VAL A 85 2.23 0.91 25.79
CA VAL A 85 1.73 2.11 25.13
C VAL A 85 0.87 1.77 23.89
N PHE A 86 1.26 0.74 23.14
CA PHE A 86 0.59 0.36 21.90
C PHE A 86 -0.37 -0.80 22.15
N ASP A 87 -1.53 -0.75 21.54
CA ASP A 87 -2.53 -1.83 21.58
C ASP A 87 -2.00 -3.11 20.89
N SER A 88 -1.21 -2.94 19.84
CA SER A 88 -0.54 -4.03 19.11
C SER A 88 0.77 -3.55 18.50
N MET A 89 1.72 -4.46 18.37
CA MET A 89 3.00 -4.24 17.69
C MET A 89 3.25 -5.36 16.70
N VAL A 90 3.55 -5.00 15.45
CA VAL A 90 3.79 -5.96 14.36
C VAL A 90 5.11 -5.69 13.67
N ALA A 91 5.80 -6.76 13.27
CA ALA A 91 7.00 -6.67 12.47
C ALA A 91 6.66 -6.81 10.98
N VAL A 92 7.30 -5.96 10.17
CA VAL A 92 7.25 -6.03 8.71
C VAL A 92 8.67 -6.00 8.18
N PHE A 93 9.07 -7.07 7.50
CA PHE A 93 10.40 -7.13 6.91
C PHE A 93 10.45 -6.42 5.56
N SER A 94 11.67 -6.21 5.07
CA SER A 94 11.88 -5.63 3.75
C SER A 94 11.19 -6.44 2.66
N LEU A 95 11.00 -5.79 1.51
CA LEU A 95 10.48 -6.45 0.32
C LEU A 95 11.48 -7.50 -0.15
N GLU A 96 11.03 -8.74 -0.29
CA GLU A 96 11.83 -9.87 -0.73
C GLU A 96 11.33 -10.44 -2.05
N ASN A 97 12.22 -11.13 -2.75
CA ASN A 97 11.89 -11.84 -3.97
C ASN A 97 11.77 -13.34 -3.68
N PHE A 98 10.64 -13.90 -4.06
CA PHE A 98 10.35 -15.33 -3.94
C PHE A 98 10.27 -15.97 -5.32
N ASN A 99 10.97 -17.06 -5.52
CA ASN A 99 10.86 -17.87 -6.73
C ASN A 99 9.72 -18.87 -6.50
N PHE A 100 8.59 -18.62 -7.14
CA PHE A 100 7.44 -19.53 -7.14
C PHE A 100 7.68 -20.66 -8.12
N THR A 101 7.57 -21.91 -7.64
CA THR A 101 7.77 -23.13 -8.44
C THR A 101 6.73 -24.18 -8.08
N GLY A 102 6.63 -25.24 -8.89
CA GLY A 102 5.76 -26.40 -8.58
C GLY A 102 4.34 -26.33 -9.14
N ALA A 103 3.93 -25.21 -9.76
CA ALA A 103 2.64 -25.11 -10.43
C ALA A 103 2.77 -24.31 -11.74
N GLY A 104 3.17 -25.00 -12.82
CA GLY A 104 3.43 -24.41 -14.14
C GLY A 104 4.79 -23.72 -14.23
N GLU A 105 4.92 -22.67 -15.07
CA GLU A 105 6.18 -21.97 -15.28
C GLU A 105 6.63 -21.25 -14.00
N PRO A 106 7.96 -21.33 -13.67
CA PRO A 106 8.52 -20.58 -12.55
C PRO A 106 8.29 -19.08 -12.71
N GLU A 107 7.94 -18.41 -11.61
CA GLU A 107 7.70 -16.96 -11.59
C GLU A 107 8.39 -16.32 -10.39
N ARG A 108 8.98 -15.14 -10.60
CA ARG A 108 9.57 -14.35 -9.52
C ARG A 108 8.50 -13.41 -8.95
N LEU A 109 8.17 -13.61 -7.70
CA LEU A 109 7.17 -12.85 -6.95
C LEU A 109 7.86 -11.90 -5.97
N GLN A 110 7.25 -10.75 -5.74
CA GLN A 110 7.62 -9.88 -4.64
C GLN A 110 6.67 -10.11 -3.46
N GLY A 111 7.21 -10.25 -2.27
CA GLY A 111 6.47 -10.45 -1.04
C GLY A 111 7.14 -9.83 0.17
N ARG A 112 6.47 -9.90 1.31
CA ARG A 112 7.00 -9.47 2.60
C ARG A 112 6.76 -10.55 3.64
N LEU A 113 7.73 -10.75 4.53
CA LEU A 113 7.51 -11.49 5.75
C LEU A 113 6.90 -10.52 6.77
N VAL A 114 5.86 -10.96 7.44
CA VAL A 114 5.14 -10.17 8.44
C VAL A 114 4.84 -11.04 9.66
N SER A 115 4.74 -10.43 10.83
CA SER A 115 4.25 -11.16 12.02
C SER A 115 2.76 -11.50 11.89
N ALA A 116 2.29 -12.51 12.61
CA ALA A 116 0.94 -13.06 12.48
C ALA A 116 -0.17 -12.01 12.65
N GLU A 117 0.00 -11.06 13.55
CA GLU A 117 -1.01 -10.03 13.86
C GLU A 117 -1.03 -8.85 12.87
N PHE A 118 -0.30 -8.92 11.76
CA PHE A 118 -0.14 -7.79 10.82
C PHE A 118 -1.47 -7.29 10.25
N PHE A 119 -2.29 -8.16 9.71
CA PHE A 119 -3.54 -7.76 9.08
C PHE A 119 -4.60 -7.36 10.11
N SER A 120 -4.67 -8.05 11.24
CA SER A 120 -5.59 -7.70 12.33
C SER A 120 -5.25 -6.34 12.94
N THR A 121 -3.97 -6.01 13.09
CA THR A 121 -3.50 -4.68 13.56
C THR A 121 -3.89 -3.57 12.59
N LEU A 122 -3.84 -3.82 11.29
CA LEU A 122 -4.29 -2.86 10.26
C LEU A 122 -5.82 -2.82 10.11
N GLY A 123 -6.57 -3.71 10.78
CA GLY A 123 -8.01 -3.82 10.64
C GLY A 123 -8.45 -4.35 9.26
N VAL A 124 -7.56 -5.04 8.54
CA VAL A 124 -7.81 -5.58 7.20
C VAL A 124 -8.03 -7.09 7.30
N LYS A 125 -9.03 -7.58 6.58
CA LYS A 125 -9.31 -9.03 6.51
C LYS A 125 -9.00 -9.56 5.12
N PRO A 126 -8.51 -10.82 5.01
CA PRO A 126 -8.43 -11.49 3.73
C PRO A 126 -9.80 -11.54 3.03
N LEU A 127 -9.81 -11.43 1.71
CA LEU A 127 -11.03 -11.52 0.90
C LEU A 127 -11.68 -12.91 1.03
N ILE A 128 -10.85 -13.95 1.05
CA ILE A 128 -11.23 -15.35 1.29
C ILE A 128 -10.17 -15.99 2.20
N GLY A 129 -10.55 -17.05 2.89
CA GLY A 129 -9.66 -17.75 3.82
C GLY A 129 -9.60 -17.11 5.19
N ARG A 130 -8.44 -17.11 5.81
CA ARG A 130 -8.21 -16.63 7.18
C ARG A 130 -6.94 -15.79 7.26
N ASP A 131 -6.80 -15.07 8.36
CA ASP A 131 -5.56 -14.40 8.76
C ASP A 131 -4.53 -15.41 9.29
N PHE A 132 -3.29 -14.98 9.49
CA PHE A 132 -2.25 -15.79 10.11
C PHE A 132 -2.61 -16.14 11.56
N LEU A 133 -2.11 -17.29 12.01
CA LEU A 133 -2.25 -17.74 13.39
C LEU A 133 -0.98 -17.44 14.19
N ALA A 134 -1.12 -17.14 15.46
CA ALA A 134 0.02 -16.83 16.34
C ALA A 134 1.05 -17.96 16.44
N GLU A 135 0.61 -19.21 16.27
CA GLU A 135 1.50 -20.39 16.21
C GLU A 135 2.33 -20.45 14.94
N GLU A 136 1.90 -19.82 13.84
CA GLU A 136 2.63 -19.77 12.57
C GLU A 136 3.84 -18.82 12.61
N ASP A 137 3.89 -17.95 13.61
CA ASP A 137 4.99 -17.01 13.88
C ASP A 137 6.12 -17.63 14.72
N ARG A 138 6.01 -18.91 15.08
CA ARG A 138 7.00 -19.60 15.91
C ARG A 138 8.08 -20.27 15.05
N PRO A 139 9.34 -20.30 15.54
CA PRO A 139 10.39 -21.05 14.86
C PRO A 139 10.02 -22.52 14.66
N GLY A 140 10.14 -23.04 13.43
CA GLY A 140 9.81 -24.41 13.07
C GLY A 140 8.34 -24.66 12.74
N ALA A 141 7.48 -23.67 12.80
CA ALA A 141 6.10 -23.79 12.33
C ALA A 141 6.04 -23.99 10.81
N THR A 142 4.95 -24.59 10.34
CA THR A 142 4.68 -24.67 8.90
C THR A 142 4.36 -23.26 8.39
N PRO A 143 5.12 -22.70 7.45
CA PRO A 143 4.90 -21.35 7.00
C PRO A 143 3.59 -21.23 6.21
N ALA A 144 2.87 -20.14 6.46
CA ALA A 144 1.65 -19.78 5.75
C ALA A 144 1.92 -18.62 4.78
N ALA A 145 1.08 -18.46 3.76
CA ALA A 145 1.16 -17.36 2.81
C ALA A 145 -0.23 -16.82 2.48
N ILE A 146 -0.38 -15.49 2.51
CA ILE A 146 -1.55 -14.81 1.99
C ILE A 146 -1.19 -14.23 0.63
N LEU A 147 -1.96 -14.60 -0.39
CA LEU A 147 -1.75 -14.18 -1.77
C LEU A 147 -2.37 -12.81 -2.02
N SER A 148 -1.69 -11.98 -2.80
CA SER A 148 -2.34 -10.78 -3.32
C SER A 148 -3.46 -11.13 -4.29
N TYR A 149 -4.54 -10.32 -4.33
CA TYR A 149 -5.65 -10.51 -5.27
C TYR A 149 -5.17 -10.60 -6.72
N GLY A 150 -4.21 -9.74 -7.11
CA GLY A 150 -3.67 -9.73 -8.47
C GLY A 150 -2.96 -11.03 -8.84
N PHE A 151 -2.20 -11.64 -7.93
CA PHE A 151 -1.54 -12.92 -8.15
C PHE A 151 -2.55 -14.07 -8.19
N TRP A 152 -3.48 -14.12 -7.25
CA TRP A 152 -4.54 -15.13 -7.22
C TRP A 152 -5.37 -15.12 -8.50
N ARG A 153 -5.82 -13.95 -8.98
CA ARG A 153 -6.56 -13.82 -10.24
C ARG A 153 -5.73 -14.27 -11.45
N ARG A 154 -4.50 -13.77 -11.56
CA ARG A 154 -3.66 -14.03 -12.74
C ARG A 154 -3.23 -15.50 -12.82
N ARG A 155 -2.87 -16.11 -11.68
CA ARG A 155 -2.28 -17.45 -11.65
C ARG A 155 -3.26 -18.55 -11.40
N PHE A 156 -4.30 -18.30 -10.65
CA PHE A 156 -5.28 -19.31 -10.22
C PHE A 156 -6.70 -19.03 -10.73
N GLY A 157 -6.91 -18.01 -11.56
CA GLY A 157 -8.22 -17.68 -12.15
C GLY A 157 -9.32 -17.38 -11.13
N GLU A 158 -8.93 -16.86 -9.96
CA GLU A 158 -9.85 -16.59 -8.83
C GLU A 158 -10.47 -17.88 -8.23
N ASP A 159 -9.84 -19.04 -8.46
CA ASP A 159 -10.30 -20.31 -7.89
C ASP A 159 -10.11 -20.33 -6.36
N PRO A 160 -11.18 -20.39 -5.55
CA PRO A 160 -11.08 -20.43 -4.10
C PRO A 160 -10.47 -21.73 -3.56
N SER A 161 -10.40 -22.79 -4.36
CA SER A 161 -9.78 -24.06 -3.98
C SER A 161 -8.26 -23.95 -3.74
N VAL A 162 -7.66 -22.78 -3.99
CA VAL A 162 -6.26 -22.49 -3.65
C VAL A 162 -6.02 -22.48 -2.14
N ILE A 163 -7.05 -22.18 -1.33
CA ILE A 163 -6.97 -22.22 0.13
C ILE A 163 -6.62 -23.62 0.61
N GLY A 164 -5.62 -23.72 1.48
CA GLY A 164 -5.09 -24.95 2.00
C GLY A 164 -4.13 -25.70 1.05
N LYS A 165 -3.95 -25.21 -0.20
CA LYS A 165 -2.92 -25.77 -1.10
C LYS A 165 -1.53 -25.35 -0.65
N ARG A 166 -0.56 -26.20 -0.98
CA ARG A 166 0.86 -25.90 -0.75
C ARG A 166 1.47 -25.25 -1.98
N LEU A 167 2.17 -24.15 -1.76
CA LEU A 167 2.95 -23.45 -2.78
C LEU A 167 4.43 -23.54 -2.43
N THR A 168 5.27 -23.73 -3.42
CA THR A 168 6.72 -23.74 -3.23
C THR A 168 7.29 -22.35 -3.56
N LEU A 169 7.82 -21.69 -2.53
CA LEU A 169 8.49 -20.40 -2.62
C LEU A 169 9.93 -20.56 -2.13
N ASN A 170 10.93 -20.24 -2.96
CA ASN A 170 12.36 -20.44 -2.64
C ASN A 170 12.68 -21.84 -2.12
N ASN A 171 12.12 -22.89 -2.73
CA ASN A 171 12.25 -24.30 -2.33
C ASN A 171 11.64 -24.65 -0.95
N GLN A 172 10.90 -23.72 -0.34
CA GLN A 172 10.17 -23.95 0.91
C GLN A 172 8.67 -24.04 0.63
N SER A 173 7.98 -24.95 1.33
CA SER A 173 6.54 -25.16 1.18
C SER A 173 5.76 -24.25 2.10
N PHE A 174 4.86 -23.45 1.53
CA PHE A 174 3.93 -22.56 2.23
C PHE A 174 2.49 -23.05 2.04
N THR A 175 1.66 -22.95 3.07
CA THR A 175 0.22 -23.21 2.96
C THR A 175 -0.52 -21.90 2.72
N VAL A 176 -1.43 -21.86 1.73
CA VAL A 176 -2.27 -20.69 1.42
C VAL A 176 -3.44 -20.58 2.40
#